data_a5467a9f52505161d031b091e62a6ad1
#
_entry.id   a5467a9f52505161d031b091e62a6ad1
#
_cell.length_a   1.000
_cell.length_b   1.000
_cell.length_c   1.000
_cell.angle_alpha   90.00
_cell.angle_beta   90.00
_cell.angle_gamma   90.00
#
_symmetry.space_group_name_H-M   'P 1'
#
loop_
_entity.id
_entity.type
_entity.pdbx_description
1 polymer ?
#
loop_
_entity_poly.entity_id
_entity_poly.type
_entity_poly.pdbx_seq_one_letter_code
_entity_poly.pdbx_strand_id
1 'polypeptide(L)'
;MYSMATRRVALGFLFLVRSIYFGLLGFSYTEVGVLLSLATLVAALRQVVFGVLSDRFGRKRFILLGAVFSTARLMIFALRSDFWSLALGQAVGALGEGSGPGQATVSGYITDNTDVEDRPNVFTALGITNSLTTSVGFALSGLPVLFERRYGLTMIEAHAWLWWIGAFFSALSIFFILPMRDNRPANGKIEVTESEANDSFMGVTSWGDIIKFSLVRSTSGLGYGLIGSLLPLYFSNRYGVGSDLLGPVYAASRLVTTFSYLLIPALVLRFGEIRALMWTRLVSAGLTLAFAFIDWYPLALTVLFVYRVITHFGMPIRQSFASSLVPAEEIATAVGVSNFTRMTLRTAAPTVAGYMFESLNMTLPFLSGAVLVALNAGFYFGFYGEEELMES
;
A
#
# COMPACT_ATOMS: atom_id res chain seq x y z
N MET A 1 -6.14 16.99 7.84
CA MET A 1 -4.69 16.68 7.72
C MET A 1 -4.11 16.11 9.02
N TYR A 2 -4.25 16.75 10.18
CA TYR A 2 -3.65 16.30 11.47
C TYR A 2 -4.04 14.86 11.86
N SER A 3 -5.32 14.49 11.76
CA SER A 3 -5.78 13.14 12.04
C SER A 3 -5.11 12.08 11.15
N MET A 4 -4.87 12.40 9.89
CA MET A 4 -4.17 11.48 8.99
C MET A 4 -2.68 11.43 9.30
N ALA A 5 -2.07 12.56 9.61
CA ALA A 5 -0.66 12.64 9.96
C ALA A 5 -0.32 11.76 11.17
N THR A 6 -1.06 11.91 12.27
CA THR A 6 -0.82 11.13 13.49
C THR A 6 -0.99 9.63 13.26
N ARG A 7 -2.04 9.21 12.56
CA ARG A 7 -2.27 7.80 12.25
C ARG A 7 -1.21 7.23 11.29
N ARG A 8 -0.68 8.05 10.37
CA ARG A 8 0.35 7.65 9.42
C ARG A 8 1.70 7.35 10.06
N VAL A 9 2.04 8.03 11.14
CA VAL A 9 3.22 7.69 11.94
C VAL A 9 3.12 6.24 12.43
N ALA A 10 1.99 5.86 13.04
CA ALA A 10 1.76 4.49 13.52
C ALA A 10 1.79 3.46 12.38
N LEU A 11 1.20 3.77 11.23
CA LEU A 11 1.19 2.87 10.08
C LEU A 11 2.57 2.71 9.43
N GLY A 12 3.43 3.73 9.50
CA GLY A 12 4.80 3.66 8.98
C GLY A 12 5.60 2.56 9.67
N PHE A 13 5.77 2.62 10.98
CA PHE A 13 6.52 1.57 11.68
C PHE A 13 5.79 0.22 11.68
N LEU A 14 4.46 0.20 11.76
CA LEU A 14 3.69 -1.04 11.69
C LEU A 14 3.99 -1.83 10.42
N PHE A 15 4.03 -1.17 9.27
CA PHE A 15 4.32 -1.82 8.00
C PHE A 15 5.64 -2.58 8.01
N LEU A 16 6.66 -1.99 8.60
CA LEU A 16 8.00 -2.57 8.65
C LEU A 16 8.12 -3.62 9.76
N VAL A 17 7.68 -3.26 10.97
CA VAL A 17 8.01 -4.00 12.20
C VAL A 17 7.14 -5.23 12.39
N ARG A 18 5.90 -5.24 11.89
CA ARG A 18 4.96 -6.33 12.17
C ARG A 18 5.43 -7.71 11.73
N SER A 19 6.06 -7.81 10.54
CA SER A 19 6.56 -9.10 10.05
C SER A 19 7.78 -9.57 10.84
N ILE A 20 8.66 -8.64 11.25
CA ILE A 20 9.80 -8.93 12.12
C ILE A 20 9.29 -9.38 13.49
N TYR A 21 8.33 -8.65 14.08
CA TYR A 21 7.73 -8.99 15.37
C TYR A 21 7.09 -10.39 15.37
N PHE A 22 6.35 -10.75 14.33
CA PHE A 22 5.78 -12.09 14.21
C PHE A 22 6.86 -13.18 14.12
N GLY A 23 7.95 -12.91 13.41
CA GLY A 23 9.11 -13.80 13.39
C GLY A 23 9.79 -13.95 14.76
N LEU A 24 9.91 -12.85 15.54
CA LEU A 24 10.44 -12.88 16.91
C LEU A 24 9.56 -13.68 17.88
N LEU A 25 8.26 -13.75 17.63
CA LEU A 25 7.31 -14.60 18.38
C LEU A 25 7.45 -16.09 18.02
N GLY A 26 8.29 -16.44 17.05
CA GLY A 26 8.53 -17.83 16.62
C GLY A 26 7.58 -18.31 15.53
N PHE A 27 6.77 -17.43 14.93
CA PHE A 27 5.92 -17.83 13.82
C PHE A 27 6.75 -18.11 12.56
N SER A 28 6.38 -19.16 11.87
CA SER A 28 6.96 -19.54 10.59
C SER A 28 6.67 -18.50 9.50
N TYR A 29 7.43 -18.53 8.40
CA TYR A 29 7.16 -17.66 7.25
C TYR A 29 5.74 -17.84 6.70
N THR A 30 5.22 -19.07 6.70
CA THR A 30 3.86 -19.39 6.25
C THR A 30 2.82 -18.77 7.16
N GLU A 31 2.95 -18.91 8.48
CA GLU A 31 2.04 -18.31 9.46
C GLU A 31 2.05 -16.78 9.37
N VAL A 32 3.23 -16.16 9.26
CA VAL A 32 3.34 -14.72 9.03
C VAL A 32 2.67 -14.35 7.70
N GLY A 33 2.87 -15.13 6.66
CA GLY A 33 2.21 -14.95 5.36
C GLY A 33 0.69 -14.98 5.47
N VAL A 34 0.11 -15.94 6.22
CA VAL A 34 -1.33 -16.06 6.48
C VAL A 34 -1.86 -14.82 7.21
N LEU A 35 -1.18 -14.36 8.27
CA LEU A 35 -1.56 -13.16 9.01
C LEU A 35 -1.59 -11.90 8.10
N LEU A 36 -0.62 -11.77 7.19
CA LEU A 36 -0.54 -10.65 6.27
C LEU A 36 -1.56 -10.76 5.14
N SER A 37 -1.85 -11.96 4.68
CA SER A 37 -2.88 -12.25 3.68
C SER A 37 -4.27 -11.94 4.22
N LEU A 38 -4.57 -12.33 5.47
CA LEU A 38 -5.82 -11.99 6.14
C LEU A 38 -6.05 -10.48 6.20
N ALA A 39 -5.02 -9.71 6.59
CA ALA A 39 -5.11 -8.26 6.59
C ALA A 39 -5.39 -7.68 5.19
N THR A 40 -4.76 -8.24 4.15
CA THR A 40 -4.97 -7.79 2.76
C THR A 40 -6.38 -8.11 2.27
N LEU A 41 -6.90 -9.29 2.60
CA LEU A 41 -8.26 -9.72 2.27
C LEU A 41 -9.31 -8.79 2.90
N VAL A 42 -9.20 -8.60 4.22
CA VAL A 42 -10.14 -7.73 4.95
C VAL A 42 -10.07 -6.29 4.44
N ALA A 43 -8.87 -5.79 4.11
CA ALA A 43 -8.71 -4.45 3.53
C ALA A 43 -9.37 -4.34 2.14
N ALA A 44 -9.31 -5.39 1.31
CA ALA A 44 -9.97 -5.42 0.01
C ALA A 44 -11.48 -5.39 0.15
N LEU A 45 -12.05 -6.24 1.01
CA LEU A 45 -13.49 -6.28 1.29
C LEU A 45 -13.99 -4.95 1.87
N ARG A 46 -13.26 -4.41 2.84
CA ARG A 46 -13.60 -3.10 3.43
C ARG A 46 -13.64 -2.00 2.39
N GLN A 47 -12.74 -1.98 1.42
CA GLN A 47 -12.67 -0.90 0.43
C GLN A 47 -13.98 -0.77 -0.35
N VAL A 48 -14.62 -1.89 -0.67
CA VAL A 48 -15.92 -1.92 -1.32
C VAL A 48 -17.04 -1.54 -0.34
N VAL A 49 -17.09 -2.22 0.81
CA VAL A 49 -18.18 -2.05 1.79
C VAL A 49 -18.20 -0.62 2.37
N PHE A 50 -17.04 -0.12 2.83
CA PHE A 50 -16.97 1.22 3.42
C PHE A 50 -17.11 2.33 2.38
N GLY A 51 -16.75 2.09 1.12
CA GLY A 51 -17.05 3.02 0.04
C GLY A 51 -18.55 3.29 -0.02
N VAL A 52 -19.33 2.23 -0.28
CA VAL A 52 -20.81 2.32 -0.42
C VAL A 52 -21.49 2.81 0.87
N LEU A 53 -21.11 2.25 2.02
CA LEU A 53 -21.75 2.61 3.29
C LEU A 53 -21.41 4.04 3.73
N SER A 54 -20.19 4.52 3.46
CA SER A 54 -19.79 5.89 3.84
C SER A 54 -20.58 6.96 3.08
N ASP A 55 -21.00 6.67 1.84
CA ASP A 55 -21.83 7.58 1.04
C ASP A 55 -23.26 7.67 1.59
N ARG A 56 -23.78 6.56 2.16
CA ARG A 56 -25.14 6.51 2.74
C ARG A 56 -25.21 7.04 4.18
N PHE A 57 -24.23 6.70 5.03
CA PHE A 57 -24.30 6.94 6.48
C PHE A 57 -23.41 8.09 6.96
N GLY A 58 -22.73 8.79 6.05
CA GLY A 58 -21.84 9.90 6.36
C GLY A 58 -20.37 9.47 6.49
N ARG A 59 -19.48 10.22 5.86
CA ARG A 59 -18.06 9.87 5.69
C ARG A 59 -17.26 9.98 6.99
N LYS A 60 -17.60 10.96 7.85
CA LYS A 60 -16.94 11.17 9.15
C LYS A 60 -16.99 9.93 10.04
N ARG A 61 -18.15 9.25 10.08
CA ARG A 61 -18.35 8.05 10.90
C ARG A 61 -17.40 6.93 10.51
N PHE A 62 -17.19 6.71 9.21
CA PHE A 62 -16.30 5.66 8.71
C PHE A 62 -14.81 6.02 8.88
N ILE A 63 -14.46 7.32 8.81
CA ILE A 63 -13.12 7.79 9.15
C ILE A 63 -12.84 7.56 10.64
N LEU A 64 -13.82 7.83 11.52
CA LEU A 64 -13.75 7.59 12.96
C LEU A 64 -13.63 6.10 13.29
N LEU A 65 -14.51 5.26 12.72
CA LEU A 65 -14.43 3.81 12.88
C LEU A 65 -13.06 3.27 12.44
N GLY A 66 -12.53 3.79 11.34
CA GLY A 66 -11.19 3.43 10.89
C GLY A 66 -10.09 3.78 11.89
N ALA A 67 -10.20 4.90 12.60
CA ALA A 67 -9.24 5.27 13.65
C ALA A 67 -9.37 4.36 14.88
N VAL A 68 -10.61 4.04 15.29
CA VAL A 68 -10.88 3.11 16.40
C VAL A 68 -10.32 1.72 16.10
N PHE A 69 -10.59 1.17 14.92
CA PHE A 69 -10.08 -0.15 14.54
C PHE A 69 -8.55 -0.18 14.44
N SER A 70 -7.92 0.90 13.92
CA SER A 70 -6.46 1.00 13.90
C SER A 70 -5.87 1.02 15.30
N THR A 71 -6.50 1.73 16.24
CA THR A 71 -6.08 1.78 17.65
C THR A 71 -6.25 0.41 18.30
N ALA A 72 -7.42 -0.23 18.11
CA ALA A 72 -7.71 -1.54 18.67
C ALA A 72 -6.69 -2.60 18.24
N ARG A 73 -6.29 -2.62 16.95
CA ARG A 73 -5.22 -3.51 16.49
C ARG A 73 -3.93 -3.34 17.28
N LEU A 74 -3.47 -2.10 17.43
CA LEU A 74 -2.20 -1.82 18.09
C LEU A 74 -2.24 -2.18 19.57
N MET A 75 -3.41 -2.01 20.21
CA MET A 75 -3.64 -2.49 21.59
C MET A 75 -3.61 -4.02 21.66
N ILE A 76 -4.24 -4.72 20.71
CA ILE A 76 -4.19 -6.19 20.65
C ILE A 76 -2.74 -6.66 20.52
N PHE A 77 -1.94 -6.04 19.63
CA PHE A 77 -0.52 -6.39 19.44
C PHE A 77 0.34 -6.08 20.65
N ALA A 78 -0.02 -5.08 21.45
CA ALA A 78 0.68 -4.74 22.69
C ALA A 78 0.35 -5.70 23.84
N LEU A 79 -0.84 -6.30 23.84
CA LEU A 79 -1.36 -7.11 24.97
C LEU A 79 -1.28 -8.61 24.70
N ARG A 80 -1.21 -9.04 23.45
CA ARG A 80 -1.31 -10.43 23.04
C ARG A 80 -0.22 -10.80 22.03
N SER A 81 0.26 -12.04 22.15
CA SER A 81 1.30 -12.60 21.29
C SER A 81 0.90 -13.93 20.63
N ASP A 82 -0.28 -14.45 20.91
CA ASP A 82 -0.79 -15.69 20.32
C ASP A 82 -1.32 -15.47 18.90
N PHE A 83 -1.24 -16.49 18.05
CA PHE A 83 -1.61 -16.43 16.64
C PHE A 83 -3.03 -15.91 16.38
N TRP A 84 -4.02 -16.41 17.11
CA TRP A 84 -5.42 -16.06 16.88
C TRP A 84 -5.75 -14.63 17.30
N SER A 85 -5.17 -14.16 18.40
CA SER A 85 -5.31 -12.75 18.81
C SER A 85 -4.65 -11.82 17.80
N LEU A 86 -3.47 -12.18 17.26
CA LEU A 86 -2.81 -11.39 16.23
C LEU A 86 -3.57 -11.44 14.90
N ALA A 87 -4.16 -12.58 14.52
CA ALA A 87 -5.05 -12.70 13.38
C ALA A 87 -6.28 -11.79 13.53
N LEU A 88 -6.93 -11.78 14.70
CA LEU A 88 -8.01 -10.85 14.99
C LEU A 88 -7.55 -9.39 14.90
N GLY A 89 -6.38 -9.07 15.48
CA GLY A 89 -5.78 -7.74 15.39
C GLY A 89 -5.51 -7.32 13.94
N GLN A 90 -5.02 -8.25 13.09
CA GLN A 90 -4.81 -7.99 11.66
C GLN A 90 -6.15 -7.72 10.93
N ALA A 91 -7.17 -8.52 11.18
CA ALA A 91 -8.50 -8.33 10.59
C ALA A 91 -9.14 -6.99 11.02
N VAL A 92 -9.19 -6.74 12.34
CA VAL A 92 -9.71 -5.48 12.90
C VAL A 92 -8.93 -4.28 12.37
N GLY A 93 -7.61 -4.36 12.39
CA GLY A 93 -6.75 -3.29 11.89
C GLY A 93 -6.93 -3.00 10.40
N ALA A 94 -7.14 -4.03 9.59
CA ALA A 94 -7.38 -3.86 8.17
C ALA A 94 -8.69 -3.11 7.88
N LEU A 95 -9.69 -3.20 8.75
CA LEU A 95 -10.87 -2.34 8.70
C LEU A 95 -10.52 -0.86 8.94
N GLY A 96 -9.44 -0.59 9.69
CA GLY A 96 -8.93 0.76 9.97
C GLY A 96 -7.95 1.32 8.95
N GLU A 97 -7.22 0.46 8.25
CA GLU A 97 -6.11 0.84 7.36
C GLU A 97 -6.49 1.56 6.08
N GLY A 98 -7.63 2.04 5.99
CA GLY A 98 -8.02 2.86 4.90
C GLY A 98 -7.12 4.09 4.76
N SER A 99 -6.05 4.04 4.00
CA SER A 99 -4.98 4.97 4.24
C SER A 99 -4.18 5.41 3.03
N GLY A 100 -4.85 5.93 2.06
CA GLY A 100 -4.18 6.57 0.93
C GLY A 100 -4.95 7.77 0.43
N PRO A 101 -4.31 8.66 -0.34
CA PRO A 101 -5.01 9.69 -1.09
C PRO A 101 -6.10 9.12 -2.02
N GLY A 102 -6.07 7.82 -2.29
CA GLY A 102 -7.05 7.09 -3.09
C GLY A 102 -8.07 6.28 -2.30
N GLN A 103 -8.31 6.60 -1.02
CA GLN A 103 -9.41 6.00 -0.28
C GLN A 103 -10.72 6.70 -0.59
N ALA A 104 -11.68 5.92 -1.06
CA ALA A 104 -13.00 6.43 -1.41
C ALA A 104 -13.58 7.35 -0.32
N THR A 105 -13.59 6.89 0.94
CA THR A 105 -14.14 7.65 2.07
C THR A 105 -13.41 8.97 2.33
N VAL A 106 -12.07 8.98 2.31
CA VAL A 106 -11.28 10.19 2.58
C VAL A 106 -11.27 11.12 1.39
N SER A 107 -11.08 10.58 0.19
CA SER A 107 -11.14 11.37 -1.04
C SER A 107 -12.50 12.03 -1.18
N GLY A 108 -13.56 11.27 -0.94
CA GLY A 108 -14.90 11.79 -0.95
C GLY A 108 -15.12 12.88 0.11
N TYR A 109 -14.64 12.69 1.35
CA TYR A 109 -14.73 13.73 2.38
C TYR A 109 -14.06 15.04 1.94
N ILE A 110 -12.87 14.95 1.31
CA ILE A 110 -12.18 16.12 0.76
C ILE A 110 -13.01 16.75 -0.36
N THR A 111 -13.51 15.95 -1.28
CA THR A 111 -14.32 16.43 -2.41
C THR A 111 -15.60 17.15 -1.95
N ASP A 112 -16.24 16.66 -0.88
CA ASP A 112 -17.47 17.25 -0.33
C ASP A 112 -17.23 18.56 0.43
N ASN A 113 -16.00 18.81 0.90
CA ASN A 113 -15.65 19.95 1.76
C ASN A 113 -14.64 20.92 1.12
N THR A 114 -14.35 20.77 -0.17
CA THR A 114 -13.35 21.59 -0.87
C THR A 114 -13.87 22.00 -2.24
N ASP A 115 -13.72 23.27 -2.58
CA ASP A 115 -14.08 23.78 -3.90
C ASP A 115 -13.23 23.11 -5.00
N VAL A 116 -13.78 22.98 -6.21
CA VAL A 116 -13.15 22.23 -7.32
C VAL A 116 -11.75 22.74 -7.61
N GLU A 117 -11.56 24.07 -7.56
CA GLU A 117 -10.30 24.74 -7.86
C GLU A 117 -9.20 24.42 -6.82
N ASP A 118 -9.56 24.21 -5.55
CA ASP A 118 -8.64 23.95 -4.47
C ASP A 118 -8.30 22.47 -4.26
N ARG A 119 -9.09 21.55 -4.84
CA ARG A 119 -8.90 20.09 -4.70
C ARG A 119 -7.47 19.62 -5.02
N PRO A 120 -6.84 20.05 -6.12
CA PRO A 120 -5.47 19.63 -6.44
C PRO A 120 -4.48 20.01 -5.34
N ASN A 121 -4.60 21.20 -4.79
CA ASN A 121 -3.74 21.70 -3.72
C ASN A 121 -3.91 20.89 -2.43
N VAL A 122 -5.16 20.61 -2.04
CA VAL A 122 -5.50 19.81 -0.86
C VAL A 122 -4.99 18.36 -1.00
N PHE A 123 -5.18 17.72 -2.16
CA PHE A 123 -4.67 16.38 -2.39
C PHE A 123 -3.14 16.32 -2.42
N THR A 124 -2.49 17.34 -2.98
CA THR A 124 -1.03 17.47 -2.97
C THR A 124 -0.49 17.63 -1.55
N ALA A 125 -1.05 18.53 -0.77
CA ALA A 125 -0.68 18.74 0.63
C ALA A 125 -0.90 17.47 1.46
N LEU A 126 -2.00 16.73 1.21
CA LEU A 126 -2.26 15.44 1.83
C LEU A 126 -1.21 14.40 1.44
N GLY A 127 -0.83 14.33 0.17
CA GLY A 127 0.22 13.43 -0.35
C GLY A 127 1.57 13.68 0.32
N ILE A 128 1.99 14.94 0.41
CA ILE A 128 3.22 15.36 1.09
C ILE A 128 3.16 15.00 2.58
N THR A 129 2.07 15.39 3.27
CA THR A 129 1.88 15.08 4.70
C THR A 129 1.95 13.57 4.95
N ASN A 130 1.28 12.76 4.14
CA ASN A 130 1.32 11.30 4.24
C ASN A 130 2.74 10.74 4.04
N SER A 131 3.49 11.31 3.12
CA SER A 131 4.84 10.86 2.82
C SER A 131 5.80 11.16 3.96
N LEU A 132 5.79 12.39 4.45
CA LEU A 132 6.62 12.84 5.57
C LEU A 132 6.31 12.08 6.86
N THR A 133 5.03 11.97 7.22
CA THR A 133 4.63 11.28 8.46
C THR A 133 4.87 9.78 8.41
N THR A 134 4.72 9.16 7.24
CA THR A 134 5.11 7.75 7.06
C THR A 134 6.62 7.56 7.20
N SER A 135 7.43 8.50 6.70
CA SER A 135 8.88 8.45 6.86
C SER A 135 9.30 8.58 8.32
N VAL A 136 8.65 9.46 9.09
CA VAL A 136 8.83 9.53 10.55
C VAL A 136 8.46 8.19 11.20
N GLY A 137 7.35 7.58 10.81
CA GLY A 137 6.96 6.26 11.29
C GLY A 137 8.01 5.19 11.00
N PHE A 138 8.56 5.17 9.80
CA PHE A 138 9.68 4.26 9.47
C PHE A 138 10.92 4.52 10.34
N ALA A 139 11.28 5.78 10.57
CA ALA A 139 12.42 6.10 11.44
C ALA A 139 12.19 5.61 12.89
N LEU A 140 10.95 5.72 13.39
CA LEU A 140 10.58 5.22 14.73
C LEU A 140 10.58 3.69 14.84
N SER A 141 10.66 2.96 13.74
CA SER A 141 10.70 1.49 13.77
C SER A 141 11.94 0.92 14.47
N GLY A 142 13.01 1.70 14.63
CA GLY A 142 14.20 1.35 15.37
C GLY A 142 14.08 1.46 16.90
N LEU A 143 13.01 2.04 17.43
CA LEU A 143 12.82 2.22 18.87
C LEU A 143 12.91 0.92 19.69
N PRO A 144 12.43 -0.25 19.25
CA PRO A 144 12.56 -1.49 20.01
C PRO A 144 14.03 -1.83 20.32
N VAL A 145 14.92 -1.68 19.34
CA VAL A 145 16.37 -1.93 19.55
C VAL A 145 16.97 -0.91 20.54
N LEU A 146 16.53 0.34 20.49
CA LEU A 146 16.94 1.36 21.45
C LEU A 146 16.45 1.03 22.86
N PHE A 147 15.20 0.56 23.01
CA PHE A 147 14.63 0.19 24.31
C PHE A 147 15.32 -1.04 24.90
N GLU A 148 15.64 -2.04 24.08
CA GLU A 148 16.44 -3.19 24.49
C GLU A 148 17.80 -2.75 25.03
N ARG A 149 18.56 -1.94 24.27
CA ARG A 149 19.90 -1.48 24.65
C ARG A 149 19.91 -0.55 25.85
N ARG A 150 18.92 0.34 25.99
CA ARG A 150 18.89 1.38 27.02
C ARG A 150 18.27 0.93 28.33
N TYR A 151 17.24 0.08 28.26
CA TYR A 151 16.42 -0.32 29.41
C TYR A 151 16.52 -1.81 29.74
N GLY A 152 17.26 -2.59 28.95
CA GLY A 152 17.42 -4.03 29.16
C GLY A 152 16.13 -4.83 28.93
N LEU A 153 15.18 -4.29 28.17
CA LEU A 153 13.94 -4.98 27.84
C LEU A 153 14.22 -6.13 26.86
N THR A 154 13.42 -7.18 26.92
CA THR A 154 13.42 -8.17 25.84
C THR A 154 12.89 -7.53 24.54
N MET A 155 13.30 -8.06 23.40
CA MET A 155 12.83 -7.53 22.11
C MET A 155 11.30 -7.58 21.98
N ILE A 156 10.63 -8.58 22.58
CA ILE A 156 9.17 -8.69 22.57
C ILE A 156 8.54 -7.56 23.39
N GLU A 157 9.05 -7.30 24.60
CA GLU A 157 8.58 -6.19 25.45
C GLU A 157 8.83 -4.83 24.78
N ALA A 158 10.00 -4.65 24.18
CA ALA A 158 10.35 -3.43 23.44
C ALA A 158 9.38 -3.17 22.26
N HIS A 159 8.95 -4.24 21.55
CA HIS A 159 7.92 -4.13 20.54
C HIS A 159 6.54 -3.81 21.12
N ALA A 160 6.20 -4.37 22.30
CA ALA A 160 4.93 -4.04 22.98
C ALA A 160 4.86 -2.53 23.30
N TRP A 161 5.95 -1.92 23.75
CA TRP A 161 6.04 -0.48 23.95
C TRP A 161 5.86 0.31 22.65
N LEU A 162 6.43 -0.16 21.55
CA LEU A 162 6.22 0.46 20.24
C LEU A 162 4.74 0.40 19.82
N TRP A 163 4.05 -0.72 20.08
CA TRP A 163 2.63 -0.84 19.80
C TRP A 163 1.79 0.11 20.66
N TRP A 164 2.14 0.32 21.94
CA TRP A 164 1.49 1.31 22.79
C TRP A 164 1.69 2.74 22.27
N ILE A 165 2.90 3.10 21.85
CA ILE A 165 3.19 4.40 21.21
C ILE A 165 2.32 4.56 19.94
N GLY A 166 2.22 3.52 19.14
CA GLY A 166 1.36 3.53 17.96
C GLY A 166 -0.12 3.68 18.28
N ALA A 167 -0.59 2.97 19.31
CA ALA A 167 -1.96 3.08 19.78
C ALA A 167 -2.27 4.51 20.25
N PHE A 168 -1.34 5.16 20.95
CA PHE A 168 -1.45 6.56 21.35
C PHE A 168 -1.57 7.50 20.13
N PHE A 169 -0.69 7.40 19.14
CA PHE A 169 -0.77 8.20 17.91
C PHE A 169 -2.06 7.94 17.12
N SER A 170 -2.50 6.69 17.07
CA SER A 170 -3.75 6.32 16.41
C SER A 170 -4.97 6.85 17.16
N ALA A 171 -5.00 6.75 18.51
CA ALA A 171 -6.05 7.32 19.35
C ALA A 171 -6.09 8.84 19.27
N LEU A 172 -4.92 9.51 19.24
CA LEU A 172 -4.83 10.95 19.06
C LEU A 172 -5.49 11.41 17.74
N SER A 173 -5.48 10.55 16.71
CA SER A 173 -6.18 10.86 15.46
C SER A 173 -7.69 11.00 15.65
N ILE A 174 -8.28 10.28 16.62
CA ILE A 174 -9.71 10.36 16.96
C ILE A 174 -10.07 11.77 17.42
N PHE A 175 -9.22 12.35 18.29
CA PHE A 175 -9.41 13.71 18.78
C PHE A 175 -9.49 14.74 17.65
N PHE A 176 -8.67 14.58 16.59
CA PHE A 176 -8.71 15.47 15.43
C PHE A 176 -9.86 15.18 14.45
N ILE A 177 -10.53 14.01 14.56
CA ILE A 177 -11.71 13.69 13.75
C ILE A 177 -12.99 14.25 14.39
N LEU A 178 -13.06 14.34 15.72
CA LEU A 178 -14.27 14.78 16.43
C LEU A 178 -14.82 16.13 15.95
N PRO A 179 -14.00 17.20 15.74
CA PRO A 179 -14.48 18.49 15.28
C PRO A 179 -14.80 18.55 13.77
N MET A 180 -14.52 17.48 13.01
CA MET A 180 -14.83 17.45 11.57
C MET A 180 -16.34 17.56 11.36
N ARG A 181 -16.76 18.30 10.33
CA ARG A 181 -18.18 18.39 9.96
C ARG A 181 -18.61 17.11 9.26
N ASP A 182 -19.79 16.61 9.61
CA ASP A 182 -20.43 15.50 8.90
C ASP A 182 -21.40 16.11 7.88
N ASN A 183 -20.87 16.50 6.75
CA ASN A 183 -21.71 16.95 5.66
C ASN A 183 -22.39 15.69 5.10
N ARG A 184 -23.62 15.44 5.56
CA ARG A 184 -24.49 14.50 4.85
C ARG A 184 -24.77 15.18 3.49
N PRO A 185 -24.65 14.47 2.35
CA PRO A 185 -25.23 14.96 1.12
C PRO A 185 -26.69 15.23 1.43
N ALA A 186 -27.09 16.52 1.36
CA ALA A 186 -28.48 16.91 1.51
C ALA A 186 -29.23 16.18 0.39
N ASN A 187 -30.04 15.14 0.76
CA ASN A 187 -30.88 14.39 -0.16
C ASN A 187 -30.21 14.10 -1.52
N GLY A 188 -29.04 13.47 -1.46
CA GLY A 188 -28.42 12.98 -2.69
C GLY A 188 -29.18 11.75 -3.17
N LYS A 189 -30.29 11.95 -3.85
CA LYS A 189 -30.54 11.17 -5.03
C LYS A 189 -29.23 11.24 -5.81
N ILE A 190 -28.49 10.13 -5.88
CA ILE A 190 -27.72 9.85 -7.07
C ILE A 190 -28.81 9.94 -8.15
N GLU A 191 -28.89 11.07 -8.83
CA GLU A 191 -29.45 11.08 -10.18
C GLU A 191 -28.47 10.16 -10.93
N VAL A 192 -28.75 8.88 -10.86
CA VAL A 192 -28.45 7.99 -11.96
C VAL A 192 -29.24 8.68 -13.08
N THR A 193 -28.53 9.54 -13.82
CA THR A 193 -29.03 9.99 -15.09
C THR A 193 -29.35 8.68 -15.79
N GLU A 194 -30.64 8.40 -15.99
CA GLU A 194 -31.12 7.36 -16.87
C GLU A 194 -30.73 7.80 -18.29
N SER A 195 -29.42 7.80 -18.53
CA SER A 195 -28.87 7.88 -19.86
C SER A 195 -28.91 6.48 -20.39
N GLU A 196 -29.97 6.28 -21.21
CA GLU A 196 -30.09 5.24 -22.21
C GLU A 196 -29.46 3.89 -21.83
N ALA A 197 -30.33 3.02 -21.31
CA ALA A 197 -30.10 1.59 -21.23
C ALA A 197 -29.92 1.02 -22.65
N ASN A 198 -28.76 1.24 -23.23
CA ASN A 198 -28.30 0.54 -24.40
C ASN A 198 -27.36 -0.57 -23.95
N ASP A 199 -27.70 -1.77 -24.32
CA ASP A 199 -27.08 -3.11 -24.38
C ASP A 199 -25.68 -3.37 -23.78
N SER A 200 -25.08 -2.48 -22.97
CA SER A 200 -23.81 -2.70 -22.30
C SER A 200 -24.01 -3.00 -20.80
N PHE A 201 -23.36 -4.03 -20.31
CA PHE A 201 -23.38 -4.40 -18.89
C PHE A 201 -22.92 -3.21 -18.03
N MET A 202 -23.84 -2.65 -17.22
CA MET A 202 -23.65 -1.43 -16.37
C MET A 202 -23.39 -0.12 -17.14
N GLY A 203 -23.77 0.00 -18.43
CA GLY A 203 -23.52 1.20 -19.23
C GLY A 203 -22.05 1.46 -19.59
N VAL A 204 -21.18 0.47 -19.46
CA VAL A 204 -19.76 0.56 -19.76
C VAL A 204 -19.47 -0.03 -21.13
N THR A 205 -18.82 0.74 -21.99
CA THR A 205 -18.47 0.34 -23.37
C THR A 205 -17.06 -0.24 -23.49
N SER A 206 -16.14 0.17 -22.64
CA SER A 206 -14.69 -0.16 -22.70
C SER A 206 -14.30 -1.39 -21.88
N TRP A 207 -15.17 -2.41 -21.76
CA TRP A 207 -14.87 -3.62 -20.97
C TRP A 207 -13.59 -4.34 -21.42
N GLY A 208 -13.30 -4.35 -22.71
CA GLY A 208 -12.08 -4.96 -23.26
C GLY A 208 -10.82 -4.34 -22.65
N ASP A 209 -10.74 -3.02 -22.62
CA ASP A 209 -9.59 -2.30 -22.11
C ASP A 209 -9.51 -2.34 -20.58
N ILE A 210 -10.66 -2.30 -19.89
CA ILE A 210 -10.74 -2.48 -18.45
C ILE A 210 -10.23 -3.86 -18.03
N ILE A 211 -10.58 -4.93 -18.74
CA ILE A 211 -10.10 -6.29 -18.45
C ILE A 211 -8.62 -6.42 -18.74
N LYS A 212 -8.13 -5.96 -19.90
CA LYS A 212 -6.70 -5.94 -20.25
C LYS A 212 -5.89 -5.22 -19.16
N PHE A 213 -6.32 -4.01 -18.80
CA PHE A 213 -5.66 -3.20 -17.76
C PHE A 213 -5.70 -3.87 -16.38
N SER A 214 -6.82 -4.51 -16.03
CA SER A 214 -6.97 -5.26 -14.79
C SER A 214 -6.01 -6.46 -14.73
N LEU A 215 -5.83 -7.19 -15.84
CA LEU A 215 -4.86 -8.28 -15.94
C LEU A 215 -3.43 -7.78 -15.76
N VAL A 216 -3.06 -6.70 -16.47
CA VAL A 216 -1.74 -6.06 -16.31
C VAL A 216 -1.51 -5.62 -14.88
N ARG A 217 -2.48 -4.99 -14.23
CA ARG A 217 -2.35 -4.57 -12.83
C ARG A 217 -2.25 -5.74 -11.86
N SER A 218 -2.92 -6.84 -12.16
CA SER A 218 -2.94 -8.04 -11.32
C SER A 218 -1.61 -8.75 -11.28
N THR A 219 -0.91 -8.87 -12.41
CA THR A 219 0.43 -9.46 -12.45
C THR A 219 1.42 -8.68 -11.60
N SER A 220 1.36 -7.33 -11.62
CA SER A 220 2.17 -6.53 -10.72
C SER A 220 1.76 -6.68 -9.24
N GLY A 221 0.46 -6.84 -8.96
CA GLY A 221 -0.06 -7.08 -7.62
C GLY A 221 0.50 -8.36 -7.01
N LEU A 222 0.50 -9.45 -7.76
CA LEU A 222 1.10 -10.71 -7.37
C LEU A 222 2.62 -10.59 -7.19
N GLY A 223 3.34 -10.08 -8.18
CA GLY A 223 4.81 -9.98 -8.14
C GLY A 223 5.32 -9.18 -6.94
N TYR A 224 4.77 -7.99 -6.71
CA TYR A 224 5.14 -7.20 -5.52
C TYR A 224 4.54 -7.74 -4.22
N GLY A 225 3.44 -8.47 -4.28
CA GLY A 225 2.83 -9.13 -3.13
C GLY A 225 3.68 -10.24 -2.56
N LEU A 226 4.30 -11.06 -3.42
CA LEU A 226 5.19 -12.16 -3.01
C LEU A 226 6.40 -11.66 -2.19
N ILE A 227 6.88 -10.46 -2.46
CA ILE A 227 8.12 -9.95 -1.86
C ILE A 227 7.83 -8.94 -0.77
N GLY A 228 7.03 -7.92 -1.08
CA GLY A 228 6.97 -6.68 -0.29
C GLY A 228 6.59 -6.85 1.17
N SER A 229 5.69 -7.78 1.47
CA SER A 229 5.15 -7.96 2.82
C SER A 229 6.09 -8.72 3.76
N LEU A 230 6.87 -9.66 3.22
CA LEU A 230 7.80 -10.50 3.97
C LEU A 230 9.26 -10.01 3.90
N LEU A 231 9.53 -9.00 3.06
CA LEU A 231 10.87 -8.48 2.85
C LEU A 231 11.57 -8.02 4.14
N PRO A 232 10.92 -7.32 5.11
CA PRO A 232 11.58 -6.99 6.37
C PRO A 232 11.95 -8.22 7.20
N LEU A 233 11.09 -9.25 7.24
CA LEU A 233 11.38 -10.50 7.93
C LEU A 233 12.52 -11.27 7.24
N TYR A 234 12.54 -11.30 5.91
CA TYR A 234 13.64 -11.89 5.14
C TYR A 234 14.98 -11.23 5.48
N PHE A 235 15.03 -9.88 5.50
CA PHE A 235 16.25 -9.16 5.88
C PHE A 235 16.68 -9.45 7.30
N SER A 236 15.74 -9.54 8.24
CA SER A 236 16.03 -9.89 9.63
C SER A 236 16.63 -11.28 9.75
N ASN A 237 16.04 -12.27 9.10
CA ASN A 237 16.48 -13.67 9.23
C ASN A 237 17.74 -13.99 8.40
N ARG A 238 17.87 -13.41 7.20
CA ARG A 238 19.00 -13.67 6.30
C ARG A 238 20.27 -12.96 6.72
N TYR A 239 20.14 -11.68 7.10
CA TYR A 239 21.28 -10.80 7.35
C TYR A 239 21.44 -10.38 8.81
N GLY A 240 20.53 -10.78 9.69
CA GLY A 240 20.52 -10.32 11.08
C GLY A 240 20.22 -8.81 11.21
N VAL A 241 19.59 -8.18 10.20
CA VAL A 241 19.36 -6.74 10.14
C VAL A 241 18.04 -6.40 10.82
N GLY A 242 18.09 -5.68 11.91
CA GLY A 242 16.93 -5.26 12.68
C GLY A 242 16.19 -4.06 12.07
N SER A 243 15.12 -3.68 12.74
CA SER A 243 14.31 -2.52 12.36
C SER A 243 15.05 -1.17 12.55
N ASP A 244 16.10 -1.14 13.33
CA ASP A 244 17.01 0.01 13.53
C ASP A 244 17.79 0.39 12.25
N LEU A 245 18.17 -0.59 11.45
CA LEU A 245 18.83 -0.37 10.15
C LEU A 245 17.83 -0.28 8.99
N LEU A 246 16.78 -1.11 9.00
CA LEU A 246 15.76 -1.07 7.95
C LEU A 246 14.93 0.21 7.99
N GLY A 247 14.60 0.72 9.19
CA GLY A 247 13.79 1.92 9.37
C GLY A 247 14.32 3.14 8.63
N PRO A 248 15.57 3.56 8.85
CA PRO A 248 16.20 4.66 8.13
C PRO A 248 16.22 4.46 6.61
N VAL A 249 16.49 3.23 6.12
CA VAL A 249 16.47 2.92 4.68
C VAL A 249 15.07 3.12 4.09
N TYR A 250 14.04 2.64 4.79
CA TYR A 250 12.64 2.82 4.39
C TYR A 250 12.22 4.29 4.45
N ALA A 251 12.62 5.02 5.50
CA ALA A 251 12.34 6.45 5.65
C ALA A 251 13.00 7.27 4.53
N ALA A 252 14.30 7.09 4.31
CA ALA A 252 15.04 7.79 3.27
C ALA A 252 14.51 7.47 1.88
N SER A 253 14.24 6.18 1.57
CA SER A 253 13.68 5.79 0.28
C SER A 253 12.32 6.43 0.02
N ARG A 254 11.49 6.60 1.06
CA ARG A 254 10.19 7.26 0.95
C ARG A 254 10.33 8.75 0.64
N LEU A 255 11.25 9.43 1.30
CA LEU A 255 11.54 10.85 1.03
C LEU A 255 12.06 11.04 -0.39
N VAL A 256 13.08 10.27 -0.78
CA VAL A 256 13.66 10.35 -2.13
C VAL A 256 12.59 10.07 -3.20
N THR A 257 11.74 9.08 -3.01
CA THR A 257 10.63 8.81 -3.93
C THR A 257 9.69 10.01 -4.06
N THR A 258 9.40 10.70 -2.97
CA THR A 258 8.50 11.87 -3.00
C THR A 258 9.09 13.00 -3.84
N PHE A 259 10.38 13.28 -3.68
CA PHE A 259 11.05 14.28 -4.51
C PHE A 259 11.26 13.82 -5.96
N SER A 260 11.47 12.53 -6.19
CA SER A 260 11.64 12.00 -7.54
C SER A 260 10.39 12.13 -8.42
N TYR A 261 9.21 12.32 -7.83
CA TYR A 261 7.99 12.60 -8.60
C TYR A 261 8.09 13.89 -9.44
N LEU A 262 8.93 14.84 -9.04
CA LEU A 262 9.20 16.05 -9.83
C LEU A 262 9.89 15.76 -11.18
N LEU A 263 10.55 14.61 -11.30
CA LEU A 263 11.23 14.18 -12.53
C LEU A 263 10.30 13.46 -13.51
N ILE A 264 9.10 13.08 -13.07
CA ILE A 264 8.18 12.29 -13.90
C ILE A 264 7.77 13.02 -15.19
N PRO A 265 7.36 14.31 -15.16
CA PRO A 265 6.98 14.99 -16.40
C PRO A 265 8.09 14.99 -17.44
N ALA A 266 9.33 15.26 -17.02
CA ALA A 266 10.48 15.26 -17.92
C ALA A 266 10.78 13.86 -18.49
N LEU A 267 10.58 12.81 -17.67
CA LEU A 267 10.78 11.43 -18.11
C LEU A 267 9.71 11.02 -19.13
N VAL A 268 8.45 11.34 -18.84
CA VAL A 268 7.32 11.01 -19.73
C VAL A 268 7.43 11.78 -21.05
N LEU A 269 7.77 13.06 -21.02
CA LEU A 269 8.00 13.85 -22.24
C LEU A 269 9.13 13.29 -23.11
N ARG A 270 10.16 12.69 -22.49
CA ARG A 270 11.33 12.18 -23.24
C ARG A 270 11.15 10.75 -23.76
N PHE A 271 10.48 9.89 -23.02
CA PHE A 271 10.43 8.46 -23.29
C PHE A 271 9.02 7.93 -23.57
N GLY A 272 7.98 8.71 -23.30
CA GLY A 272 6.59 8.26 -23.31
C GLY A 272 6.17 7.57 -22.00
N GLU A 273 4.86 7.44 -21.78
CA GLU A 273 4.32 6.83 -20.54
C GLU A 273 4.58 5.32 -20.47
N ILE A 274 4.38 4.61 -21.57
CA ILE A 274 4.45 3.14 -21.60
C ILE A 274 5.90 2.68 -21.49
N ARG A 275 6.82 3.31 -22.22
CA ARG A 275 8.25 2.99 -22.11
C ARG A 275 8.79 3.32 -20.72
N ALA A 276 8.40 4.46 -20.13
CA ALA A 276 8.79 4.81 -18.76
C ALA A 276 8.28 3.77 -17.74
N LEU A 277 7.03 3.29 -17.87
CA LEU A 277 6.49 2.21 -17.07
C LEU A 277 7.25 0.90 -17.27
N MET A 278 7.49 0.50 -18.50
CA MET A 278 8.24 -0.70 -18.85
C MET A 278 9.64 -0.71 -18.22
N TRP A 279 10.41 0.36 -18.39
CA TRP A 279 11.76 0.45 -17.81
C TRP A 279 11.76 0.41 -16.29
N THR A 280 10.83 1.11 -15.64
CA THR A 280 10.71 1.03 -14.16
C THR A 280 10.40 -0.39 -13.68
N ARG A 281 9.63 -1.19 -14.45
CA ARG A 281 9.34 -2.58 -14.15
C ARG A 281 10.52 -3.51 -14.39
N LEU A 282 11.21 -3.36 -15.50
CA LEU A 282 12.39 -4.18 -15.80
C LEU A 282 13.49 -3.95 -14.77
N VAL A 283 13.77 -2.69 -14.42
CA VAL A 283 14.73 -2.38 -13.35
C VAL A 283 14.28 -2.95 -12.01
N SER A 284 12.99 -2.81 -11.66
CA SER A 284 12.45 -3.43 -10.42
C SER A 284 12.58 -4.95 -10.43
N ALA A 285 12.35 -5.61 -11.57
CA ALA A 285 12.51 -7.06 -11.72
C ALA A 285 13.97 -7.47 -11.52
N GLY A 286 14.91 -6.77 -12.14
CA GLY A 286 16.35 -7.01 -11.96
C GLY A 286 16.80 -6.82 -10.50
N LEU A 287 16.35 -5.74 -9.83
CA LEU A 287 16.66 -5.51 -8.42
C LEU A 287 16.01 -6.57 -7.50
N THR A 288 14.81 -7.03 -7.85
CA THR A 288 14.16 -8.14 -7.14
C THR A 288 14.96 -9.42 -7.28
N LEU A 289 15.41 -9.75 -8.49
CA LEU A 289 16.25 -10.90 -8.75
C LEU A 289 17.58 -10.82 -7.99
N ALA A 290 18.16 -9.62 -7.87
CA ALA A 290 19.42 -9.40 -7.16
C ALA A 290 19.35 -9.83 -5.69
N PHE A 291 18.19 -9.67 -5.00
CA PHE A 291 18.03 -10.14 -3.61
C PHE A 291 18.26 -11.63 -3.43
N ALA A 292 18.02 -12.45 -4.46
CA ALA A 292 18.24 -13.88 -4.40
C ALA A 292 19.72 -14.28 -4.27
N PHE A 293 20.64 -13.41 -4.71
CA PHE A 293 22.06 -13.73 -4.89
C PHE A 293 23.02 -12.84 -4.06
N ILE A 294 22.50 -11.82 -3.37
CA ILE A 294 23.35 -10.95 -2.54
C ILE A 294 23.48 -11.56 -1.15
N ASP A 295 24.75 -11.80 -0.73
CA ASP A 295 25.06 -12.28 0.62
C ASP A 295 25.56 -11.15 1.54
N TRP A 296 26.10 -10.08 0.98
CA TRP A 296 26.65 -8.96 1.74
C TRP A 296 25.54 -7.94 2.08
N TYR A 297 25.23 -7.80 3.38
CA TYR A 297 24.09 -6.99 3.84
C TYR A 297 24.15 -5.50 3.46
N PRO A 298 25.31 -4.78 3.43
CA PRO A 298 25.32 -3.38 3.01
C PRO A 298 24.91 -3.19 1.54
N LEU A 299 25.33 -4.11 0.67
CA LEU A 299 24.86 -4.11 -0.72
C LEU A 299 23.37 -4.42 -0.81
N ALA A 300 22.88 -5.37 -0.01
CA ALA A 300 21.46 -5.70 0.05
C ALA A 300 20.60 -4.50 0.50
N LEU A 301 21.06 -3.72 1.50
CA LEU A 301 20.40 -2.49 1.94
C LEU A 301 20.42 -1.40 0.86
N THR A 302 21.51 -1.27 0.12
CA THR A 302 21.60 -0.33 -1.02
C THR A 302 20.64 -0.72 -2.12
N VAL A 303 20.60 -1.99 -2.49
CA VAL A 303 19.64 -2.52 -3.48
C VAL A 303 18.21 -2.36 -2.99
N LEU A 304 17.93 -2.58 -1.70
CA LEU A 304 16.63 -2.33 -1.10
C LEU A 304 16.21 -0.87 -1.23
N PHE A 305 17.10 0.07 -0.94
CA PHE A 305 16.84 1.49 -1.09
C PHE A 305 16.45 1.84 -2.54
N VAL A 306 17.27 1.44 -3.51
CA VAL A 306 17.03 1.68 -4.94
C VAL A 306 15.74 1.00 -5.40
N TYR A 307 15.52 -0.27 -5.03
CA TYR A 307 14.29 -1.02 -5.33
C TYR A 307 13.03 -0.29 -4.87
N ARG A 308 13.06 0.24 -3.64
CA ARG A 308 11.91 0.95 -3.07
C ARG A 308 11.63 2.25 -3.82
N VAL A 309 12.67 3.01 -4.15
CA VAL A 309 12.52 4.25 -4.94
C VAL A 309 11.93 3.94 -6.31
N ILE A 310 12.53 3.02 -7.07
CA ILE A 310 12.10 2.67 -8.42
C ILE A 310 10.67 2.09 -8.45
N THR A 311 10.35 1.18 -7.52
CA THR A 311 9.04 0.55 -7.47
C THR A 311 7.90 1.55 -7.23
N HIS A 312 8.15 2.58 -6.43
CA HIS A 312 7.15 3.60 -6.14
C HIS A 312 7.16 4.76 -7.14
N PHE A 313 8.28 5.02 -7.79
CA PHE A 313 8.42 6.08 -8.81
C PHE A 313 7.37 5.99 -9.92
N GLY A 314 7.09 4.80 -10.46
CA GLY A 314 6.09 4.60 -11.51
C GLY A 314 4.62 4.72 -11.06
N MET A 315 4.33 5.09 -9.81
CA MET A 315 2.94 5.17 -9.31
C MET A 315 2.11 6.26 -9.99
N PRO A 316 2.57 7.52 -10.09
CA PRO A 316 1.82 8.58 -10.75
C PRO A 316 1.64 8.32 -12.26
N ILE A 317 2.67 7.82 -12.95
CA ILE A 317 2.58 7.48 -14.39
C ILE A 317 1.45 6.46 -14.63
N ARG A 318 1.35 5.43 -13.79
CA ARG A 318 0.27 4.44 -13.90
C ARG A 318 -1.12 5.01 -13.63
N GLN A 319 -1.23 6.04 -12.79
CA GLN A 319 -2.50 6.69 -12.52
C GLN A 319 -2.92 7.56 -13.72
N SER A 320 -1.98 8.30 -14.30
CA SER A 320 -2.18 9.05 -15.53
C SER A 320 -2.64 8.13 -16.65
N PHE A 321 -1.88 7.09 -16.93
CA PHE A 321 -2.19 6.11 -17.96
C PHE A 321 -3.56 5.43 -17.77
N ALA A 322 -3.93 5.11 -16.53
CA ALA A 322 -5.24 4.53 -16.24
C ALA A 322 -6.41 5.47 -16.60
N SER A 323 -6.19 6.77 -16.50
CA SER A 323 -7.23 7.76 -16.83
C SER A 323 -7.30 8.10 -18.32
N SER A 324 -6.31 7.74 -19.13
CA SER A 324 -6.33 7.93 -20.58
C SER A 324 -6.91 6.74 -21.35
N LEU A 325 -7.04 5.56 -20.71
CA LEU A 325 -7.50 4.33 -21.37
C LEU A 325 -8.99 4.25 -21.68
N VAL A 326 -9.81 5.03 -20.98
CA VAL A 326 -11.26 4.94 -21.06
C VAL A 326 -11.89 6.35 -21.05
N PRO A 327 -13.12 6.52 -21.59
CA PRO A 327 -13.84 7.77 -21.49
C PRO A 327 -13.98 8.27 -20.05
N ALA A 328 -14.11 9.59 -19.87
CA ALA A 328 -14.13 10.23 -18.54
C ALA A 328 -15.19 9.63 -17.61
N GLU A 329 -16.34 9.23 -18.15
CA GLU A 329 -17.47 8.64 -17.44
C GLU A 329 -17.15 7.24 -16.89
N GLU A 330 -16.23 6.52 -17.53
CA GLU A 330 -15.86 5.13 -17.19
C GLU A 330 -14.59 5.03 -16.32
N ILE A 331 -13.84 6.13 -16.12
CA ILE A 331 -12.57 6.12 -15.34
C ILE A 331 -12.75 5.54 -13.93
N ALA A 332 -13.82 5.92 -13.25
CA ALA A 332 -14.08 5.43 -11.89
C ALA A 332 -14.28 3.90 -11.86
N THR A 333 -15.02 3.36 -12.85
CA THR A 333 -15.23 1.91 -12.99
C THR A 333 -13.94 1.19 -13.34
N ALA A 334 -13.18 1.68 -14.31
CA ALA A 334 -11.93 1.10 -14.75
C ALA A 334 -10.90 1.04 -13.60
N VAL A 335 -10.73 2.14 -12.88
CA VAL A 335 -9.84 2.22 -11.71
C VAL A 335 -10.36 1.31 -10.58
N GLY A 336 -11.67 1.29 -10.34
CA GLY A 336 -12.31 0.45 -9.32
C GLY A 336 -12.11 -1.04 -9.57
N VAL A 337 -12.49 -1.53 -10.75
CA VAL A 337 -12.38 -2.93 -11.16
C VAL A 337 -10.91 -3.37 -11.15
N SER A 338 -10.01 -2.58 -11.74
CA SER A 338 -8.60 -2.92 -11.79
C SER A 338 -7.92 -2.93 -10.41
N ASN A 339 -8.33 -2.03 -9.50
CA ASN A 339 -7.85 -2.05 -8.12
C ASN A 339 -8.38 -3.26 -7.35
N PHE A 340 -9.66 -3.58 -7.50
CA PHE A 340 -10.28 -4.74 -6.84
C PHE A 340 -9.59 -6.04 -7.29
N THR A 341 -9.47 -6.27 -8.60
CA THR A 341 -8.81 -7.46 -9.14
C THR A 341 -7.38 -7.60 -8.66
N ARG A 342 -6.62 -6.49 -8.71
CA ARG A 342 -5.25 -6.44 -8.20
C ARG A 342 -5.16 -6.76 -6.70
N MET A 343 -6.06 -6.23 -5.88
CA MET A 343 -6.06 -6.46 -4.43
C MET A 343 -6.44 -7.89 -4.10
N THR A 344 -7.45 -8.45 -4.78
CA THR A 344 -7.90 -9.84 -4.59
C THR A 344 -6.79 -10.83 -4.89
N LEU A 345 -6.13 -10.69 -6.03
CA LEU A 345 -5.01 -11.58 -6.39
C LEU A 345 -3.80 -11.38 -5.46
N ARG A 346 -3.53 -10.16 -5.04
CA ARG A 346 -2.47 -9.88 -4.07
C ARG A 346 -2.71 -10.51 -2.70
N THR A 347 -3.97 -10.83 -2.36
CA THR A 347 -4.32 -11.39 -1.03
C THR A 347 -3.60 -12.72 -0.77
N ALA A 348 -3.50 -13.61 -1.75
CA ALA A 348 -2.81 -14.90 -1.58
C ALA A 348 -1.28 -14.77 -1.56
N ALA A 349 -0.72 -13.70 -2.09
CA ALA A 349 0.71 -13.59 -2.34
C ALA A 349 1.59 -13.71 -1.08
N PRO A 350 1.29 -13.10 0.08
CA PRO A 350 2.11 -13.28 1.28
C PRO A 350 2.11 -14.72 1.81
N THR A 351 0.97 -15.43 1.76
CA THR A 351 0.90 -16.85 2.17
C THR A 351 1.72 -17.72 1.23
N VAL A 352 1.58 -17.52 -0.08
CA VAL A 352 2.35 -18.29 -1.08
C VAL A 352 3.84 -18.02 -0.91
N ALA A 353 4.24 -16.78 -0.74
CA ALA A 353 5.63 -16.43 -0.49
C ALA A 353 6.17 -17.02 0.82
N GLY A 354 5.37 -17.00 1.90
CA GLY A 354 5.71 -17.62 3.16
C GLY A 354 5.99 -19.12 3.00
N TYR A 355 5.10 -19.82 2.32
CA TYR A 355 5.29 -21.24 2.00
C TYR A 355 6.54 -21.49 1.15
N MET A 356 6.80 -20.65 0.14
CA MET A 356 8.01 -20.77 -0.68
C MET A 356 9.28 -20.56 0.15
N PHE A 357 9.32 -19.57 1.03
CA PHE A 357 10.47 -19.29 1.92
C PHE A 357 10.74 -20.44 2.88
N GLU A 358 9.69 -21.06 3.42
CA GLU A 358 9.78 -22.07 4.46
C GLU A 358 10.05 -23.47 3.88
N SER A 359 9.28 -23.87 2.87
CA SER A 359 9.19 -25.27 2.43
C SER A 359 9.98 -25.58 1.16
N LEU A 360 10.33 -24.57 0.35
CA LEU A 360 10.97 -24.77 -0.94
C LEU A 360 12.40 -24.20 -0.97
N ASN A 361 12.53 -22.89 -1.16
CA ASN A 361 13.82 -22.22 -1.23
C ASN A 361 13.67 -20.71 -0.97
N MET A 362 14.61 -20.13 -0.23
CA MET A 362 14.62 -18.67 0.07
C MET A 362 14.77 -17.78 -1.17
N THR A 363 15.28 -18.31 -2.29
CA THR A 363 15.42 -17.56 -3.54
C THR A 363 14.16 -17.56 -4.40
N LEU A 364 13.30 -18.59 -4.23
CA LEU A 364 12.14 -18.81 -5.09
C LEU A 364 11.10 -17.68 -5.11
N PRO A 365 10.75 -17.03 -3.97
CA PRO A 365 9.86 -15.89 -4.00
C PRO A 365 10.40 -14.71 -4.81
N PHE A 366 11.72 -14.50 -4.78
CA PHE A 366 12.37 -13.44 -5.56
C PHE A 366 12.41 -13.78 -7.06
N LEU A 367 12.70 -15.01 -7.43
CA LEU A 367 12.67 -15.48 -8.82
C LEU A 367 11.26 -15.33 -9.40
N SER A 368 10.26 -15.91 -8.74
CA SER A 368 8.86 -15.82 -9.18
C SER A 368 8.34 -14.39 -9.20
N GLY A 369 8.68 -13.58 -8.19
CA GLY A 369 8.33 -12.17 -8.15
C GLY A 369 8.99 -11.37 -9.28
N ALA A 370 10.27 -11.60 -9.57
CA ALA A 370 10.99 -10.96 -10.67
C ALA A 370 10.37 -11.33 -12.03
N VAL A 371 10.07 -12.60 -12.25
CA VAL A 371 9.39 -13.07 -13.47
C VAL A 371 8.03 -12.39 -13.64
N LEU A 372 7.20 -12.34 -12.60
CA LEU A 372 5.89 -11.68 -12.66
C LEU A 372 6.00 -10.18 -12.93
N VAL A 373 6.99 -9.50 -12.35
CA VAL A 373 7.22 -8.07 -12.61
C VAL A 373 7.77 -7.84 -14.01
N ALA A 374 8.62 -8.74 -14.53
CA ALA A 374 9.11 -8.68 -15.91
C ALA A 374 7.98 -8.97 -16.93
N LEU A 375 7.12 -9.96 -16.67
CA LEU A 375 5.92 -10.22 -17.47
C LEU A 375 4.98 -9.01 -17.47
N ASN A 376 4.85 -8.34 -16.34
CA ASN A 376 4.07 -7.09 -16.28
C ASN A 376 4.62 -6.01 -17.21
N ALA A 377 5.96 -5.88 -17.32
CA ALA A 377 6.58 -4.97 -18.28
C ALA A 377 6.27 -5.39 -19.73
N GLY A 378 6.34 -6.68 -20.02
CA GLY A 378 5.98 -7.24 -21.34
C GLY A 378 4.52 -6.98 -21.71
N PHE A 379 3.59 -7.12 -20.75
CA PHE A 379 2.18 -6.83 -21.01
C PHE A 379 1.92 -5.34 -21.28
N TYR A 380 2.60 -4.42 -20.58
CA TYR A 380 2.49 -3.00 -20.90
C TYR A 380 2.94 -2.73 -22.35
N PHE A 381 4.08 -3.29 -22.75
CA PHE A 381 4.60 -3.11 -24.10
C PHE A 381 3.73 -3.80 -25.16
N GLY A 382 3.30 -5.04 -24.92
CA GLY A 382 2.54 -5.83 -25.89
C GLY A 382 1.11 -5.35 -26.11
N PHE A 383 0.45 -4.80 -25.06
CA PHE A 383 -0.93 -4.33 -25.20
C PHE A 383 -1.03 -2.86 -25.62
N TYR A 384 -0.04 -2.02 -25.30
CA TYR A 384 -0.15 -0.57 -25.43
C TYR A 384 1.07 0.09 -26.12
N GLY A 385 2.14 -0.67 -26.41
CA GLY A 385 3.36 -0.12 -26.97
C GLY A 385 3.24 0.36 -28.41
N GLU A 386 2.34 -0.24 -29.20
CA GLU A 386 2.12 0.14 -30.60
C GLU A 386 1.37 1.49 -30.73
N GLU A 387 0.44 1.76 -29.80
CA GLU A 387 -0.32 3.02 -29.78
C GLU A 387 0.61 4.22 -29.54
N GLU A 388 1.56 4.11 -28.61
CA GLU A 388 2.54 5.17 -28.32
C GLU A 388 3.52 5.39 -29.48
N LEU A 389 3.79 4.35 -30.29
CA LEU A 389 4.66 4.48 -31.46
C LEU A 389 4.00 5.22 -32.63
N MET A 390 2.66 5.24 -32.68
CA MET A 390 1.91 5.94 -33.73
C MET A 390 1.65 7.41 -33.38
N GLU A 391 1.72 7.77 -32.08
CA GLU A 391 1.52 9.15 -31.60
C GLU A 391 2.85 9.95 -31.46
N SER A 392 4.00 9.31 -31.50
CA SER A 392 5.35 9.91 -31.39
C SER A 392 5.98 10.20 -32.75
#